data_2d17e041dc7908aab30344d1752cc182
#
_entry.id   2d17e041dc7908aab30344d1752cc182
#
_cell.length_a   1.000
_cell.length_b   1.000
_cell.length_c   1.000
_cell.angle_alpha   90.00
_cell.angle_beta   90.00
_cell.angle_gamma   90.00
#
_symmetry.space_group_name_H-M   'P 1'
#
loop_
_entity.id
_entity.type
_entity.pdbx_description
1 polymer ?
#
loop_
_entity_poly.entity_id
_entity_poly.type
_entity_poly.pdbx_seq_one_letter_code
_entity_poly.pdbx_strand_id
1 'polypeptide(L)'
;MNLQPGLRERKKQRTRETIALAARRLFAERGYHATTLPEIAEAADVSTRTIFAYFPSKEDILFSDFPLMKEALARALAERPAGVDALETVREFILSTVGSEKSELDEQLGQCIHNDETLRSHLRARLAQLEELIAPAIAKDIGAPADDLRPQLVAASLTAAFNVLSERSDGPAARQKTPEDVAALIDPVITFLRGGLGALREPPTTRRR
;
A
#
# COMPACT_ATOMS: atom_id res chain seq x y z
N MET A 1 -6.58 -5.08 28.08
CA MET A 1 -6.19 -6.46 28.43
C MET A 1 -5.76 -7.13 27.12
N ASN A 2 -4.46 -7.10 26.80
CA ASN A 2 -3.91 -7.71 25.58
C ASN A 2 -3.94 -9.23 25.74
N LEU A 3 -4.95 -9.87 25.14
CA LEU A 3 -4.95 -11.32 24.98
C LEU A 3 -3.86 -11.70 23.99
N GLN A 4 -2.75 -12.24 24.47
CA GLN A 4 -1.74 -12.80 23.57
C GLN A 4 -2.38 -13.88 22.71
N PRO A 5 -2.14 -13.87 21.37
CA PRO A 5 -2.71 -14.86 20.46
C PRO A 5 -2.36 -16.27 20.92
N GLY A 6 -3.33 -17.15 20.90
CA GLY A 6 -3.17 -18.54 21.34
C GLY A 6 -2.05 -19.27 20.57
N LEU A 7 -1.54 -20.36 21.11
CA LEU A 7 -0.45 -21.15 20.51
C LEU A 7 -0.77 -21.57 19.06
N ARG A 8 -2.03 -21.87 18.76
CA ARG A 8 -2.50 -22.25 17.41
C ARG A 8 -2.35 -21.07 16.43
N GLU A 9 -2.73 -19.86 16.86
CA GLU A 9 -2.66 -18.68 16.02
C GLU A 9 -1.19 -18.27 15.76
N ARG A 10 -0.33 -18.34 16.78
CA ARG A 10 1.11 -18.11 16.61
C ARG A 10 1.74 -19.11 15.64
N LYS A 11 1.37 -20.39 15.70
CA LYS A 11 1.85 -21.40 14.74
C LYS A 11 1.37 -21.09 13.32
N LYS A 12 0.10 -20.71 13.17
CA LYS A 12 -0.49 -20.33 11.89
C LYS A 12 0.25 -19.14 11.28
N GLN A 13 0.46 -18.10 12.07
CA GLN A 13 1.19 -16.90 11.63
C GLN A 13 2.63 -17.23 11.22
N ARG A 14 3.34 -18.02 12.02
CA ARG A 14 4.72 -18.45 11.70
C ARG A 14 4.78 -19.24 10.39
N THR A 15 3.86 -20.15 10.14
CA THR A 15 3.81 -20.90 8.87
C THR A 15 3.55 -19.96 7.69
N ARG A 16 2.63 -18.99 7.85
CA ARG A 16 2.35 -17.97 6.83
C ARG A 16 3.61 -17.17 6.49
N GLU A 17 4.34 -16.70 7.50
CA GLU A 17 5.60 -15.95 7.36
C GLU A 17 6.69 -16.78 6.68
N THR A 18 6.83 -18.06 7.04
CA THR A 18 7.80 -18.96 6.41
C THR A 18 7.53 -19.14 4.93
N ILE A 19 6.27 -19.36 4.54
CA ILE A 19 5.87 -19.48 3.13
C ILE A 19 6.15 -18.16 2.38
N ALA A 20 5.75 -17.02 2.94
CA ALA A 20 5.95 -15.72 2.33
C ALA A 20 7.45 -15.43 2.12
N LEU A 21 8.29 -15.69 3.12
CA LEU A 21 9.74 -15.45 3.03
C LEU A 21 10.39 -16.35 1.98
N ALA A 22 10.06 -17.65 1.95
CA ALA A 22 10.57 -18.58 0.96
C ALA A 22 10.19 -18.14 -0.48
N ALA A 23 8.92 -17.76 -0.69
CA ALA A 23 8.45 -17.27 -1.97
C ALA A 23 9.15 -15.99 -2.41
N ARG A 24 9.29 -15.00 -1.51
CA ARG A 24 9.96 -13.71 -1.79
C ARG A 24 11.40 -13.92 -2.25
N ARG A 25 12.14 -14.83 -1.61
CA ARG A 25 13.50 -15.18 -2.03
C ARG A 25 13.53 -15.78 -3.42
N LEU A 26 12.66 -16.76 -3.71
CA LEU A 26 12.59 -17.39 -5.02
C LEU A 26 12.15 -16.40 -6.12
N PHE A 27 11.20 -15.49 -5.83
CA PHE A 27 10.80 -14.44 -6.76
C PHE A 27 11.94 -13.47 -7.08
N ALA A 28 12.74 -13.10 -6.08
CA ALA A 28 13.89 -12.23 -6.27
C ALA A 28 15.01 -12.93 -7.06
N GLU A 29 15.31 -14.20 -6.76
CA GLU A 29 16.40 -14.97 -7.39
C GLU A 29 16.10 -15.41 -8.81
N ARG A 30 14.86 -15.84 -9.08
CA ARG A 30 14.48 -16.53 -10.35
C ARG A 30 13.42 -15.78 -11.13
N GLY A 31 12.85 -14.74 -10.56
CA GLY A 31 11.71 -14.02 -11.12
C GLY A 31 10.36 -14.66 -10.76
N TYR A 32 9.31 -13.86 -10.82
CA TYR A 32 7.96 -14.26 -10.43
C TYR A 32 7.41 -15.41 -11.29
N HIS A 33 7.50 -15.30 -12.63
CA HIS A 33 6.91 -16.30 -13.54
C HIS A 33 7.62 -17.65 -13.51
N ALA A 34 8.94 -17.65 -13.34
CA ALA A 34 9.74 -18.87 -13.29
C ALA A 34 9.56 -19.64 -11.97
N THR A 35 9.07 -18.98 -10.91
CA THR A 35 8.85 -19.61 -9.61
C THR A 35 7.49 -20.30 -9.55
N THR A 36 7.46 -21.56 -9.15
CA THR A 36 6.24 -22.38 -9.03
C THR A 36 5.82 -22.59 -7.57
N LEU A 37 4.54 -22.87 -7.34
CA LEU A 37 4.04 -23.20 -6.00
C LEU A 37 4.69 -24.47 -5.41
N PRO A 38 4.97 -25.55 -6.15
CA PRO A 38 5.74 -26.68 -5.63
C PRO A 38 7.13 -26.31 -5.14
N GLU A 39 7.88 -25.46 -5.85
CA GLU A 39 9.21 -24.99 -5.41
C GLU A 39 9.12 -24.13 -4.12
N ILE A 40 8.08 -23.29 -4.02
CA ILE A 40 7.83 -22.53 -2.79
C ILE A 40 7.50 -23.48 -1.62
N ALA A 41 6.70 -24.52 -1.87
CA ALA A 41 6.34 -25.51 -0.87
C ALA A 41 7.57 -26.26 -0.35
N GLU A 42 8.44 -26.71 -1.25
CA GLU A 42 9.72 -27.35 -0.93
C GLU A 42 10.62 -26.41 -0.11
N ALA A 43 10.80 -25.16 -0.54
CA ALA A 43 11.65 -24.18 0.14
C ALA A 43 11.10 -23.79 1.54
N ALA A 44 9.78 -23.88 1.74
CA ALA A 44 9.12 -23.58 3.02
C ALA A 44 8.92 -24.82 3.90
N ASP A 45 9.35 -26.00 3.47
CA ASP A 45 9.13 -27.30 4.14
C ASP A 45 7.64 -27.57 4.45
N VAL A 46 6.78 -27.34 3.45
CA VAL A 46 5.33 -27.57 3.54
C VAL A 46 4.79 -28.24 2.28
N SER A 47 3.57 -28.74 2.32
CA SER A 47 2.88 -29.20 1.11
C SER A 47 2.29 -28.05 0.31
N THR A 48 2.13 -28.20 -1.03
CA THR A 48 1.40 -27.24 -1.86
C THR A 48 -0.04 -27.04 -1.37
N ARG A 49 -0.69 -28.08 -0.85
CA ARG A 49 -1.99 -27.99 -0.20
C ARG A 49 -1.95 -27.06 1.02
N THR A 50 -0.84 -27.08 1.76
CA THR A 50 -0.64 -26.16 2.89
C THR A 50 -0.55 -24.73 2.40
N ILE A 51 0.15 -24.45 1.29
CA ILE A 51 0.21 -23.10 0.72
C ILE A 51 -1.20 -22.59 0.45
N PHE A 52 -2.05 -23.34 -0.25
CA PHE A 52 -3.43 -22.95 -0.56
C PHE A 52 -4.32 -22.72 0.67
N ALA A 53 -3.98 -23.33 1.83
CA ALA A 53 -4.68 -23.06 3.08
C ALA A 53 -4.38 -21.66 3.67
N TYR A 54 -3.27 -21.02 3.25
CA TYR A 54 -2.83 -19.71 3.72
C TYR A 54 -2.91 -18.60 2.67
N PHE A 55 -2.75 -18.95 1.40
CA PHE A 55 -2.71 -18.03 0.27
C PHE A 55 -3.54 -18.60 -0.89
N PRO A 56 -4.62 -17.90 -1.30
CA PRO A 56 -5.44 -18.31 -2.42
C PRO A 56 -4.70 -18.37 -3.75
N SER A 57 -3.70 -17.50 -3.94
CA SER A 57 -2.94 -17.38 -5.18
C SER A 57 -1.45 -17.10 -4.92
N LYS A 58 -0.64 -17.21 -5.96
CA LYS A 58 0.80 -16.85 -5.92
C LYS A 58 0.98 -15.34 -5.74
N GLU A 59 0.09 -14.54 -6.28
CA GLU A 59 0.02 -13.09 -6.09
C GLU A 59 -0.22 -12.73 -4.63
N ASP A 60 -1.07 -13.47 -3.92
CA ASP A 60 -1.32 -13.23 -2.49
C ASP A 60 -0.11 -13.55 -1.62
N ILE A 61 0.78 -14.43 -2.08
CA ILE A 61 2.07 -14.63 -1.42
C ILE A 61 2.99 -13.44 -1.65
N LEU A 62 3.11 -12.97 -2.90
CA LEU A 62 3.94 -11.81 -3.25
C LEU A 62 3.53 -10.56 -2.47
N PHE A 63 2.24 -10.32 -2.37
CA PHE A 63 1.66 -9.16 -1.67
C PHE A 63 1.20 -9.49 -0.26
N SER A 64 1.86 -10.45 0.41
CA SER A 64 1.47 -10.97 1.74
C SER A 64 1.44 -9.92 2.86
N ASP A 65 2.20 -8.83 2.69
CA ASP A 65 2.28 -7.73 3.66
C ASP A 65 1.15 -6.69 3.48
N PHE A 66 0.46 -6.72 2.33
CA PHE A 66 -0.59 -5.74 2.01
C PHE A 66 -1.74 -5.70 3.04
N PRO A 67 -2.27 -6.83 3.54
CA PRO A 67 -3.32 -6.80 4.56
C PRO A 67 -2.87 -6.11 5.86
N LEU A 68 -1.62 -6.33 6.29
CA LEU A 68 -1.05 -5.67 7.48
C LEU A 68 -0.86 -4.18 7.26
N MET A 69 -0.38 -3.78 6.08
CA MET A 69 -0.26 -2.39 5.68
C MET A 69 -1.64 -1.70 5.66
N LYS A 70 -2.65 -2.33 5.06
CA LYS A 70 -4.04 -1.82 5.04
C LYS A 70 -4.59 -1.63 6.45
N GLU A 71 -4.38 -2.59 7.34
CA GLU A 71 -4.80 -2.51 8.75
C GLU A 71 -4.06 -1.39 9.49
N ALA A 72 -2.76 -1.24 9.27
CA ALA A 72 -1.96 -0.19 9.88
C ALA A 72 -2.42 1.21 9.43
N LEU A 73 -2.72 1.40 8.14
CA LEU A 73 -3.29 2.65 7.62
C LEU A 73 -4.68 2.92 8.22
N ALA A 74 -5.55 1.90 8.29
CA ALA A 74 -6.88 2.04 8.88
C ALA A 74 -6.79 2.51 10.34
N ARG A 75 -5.86 1.95 11.10
CA ARG A 75 -5.58 2.34 12.49
C ARG A 75 -5.06 3.77 12.58
N ALA A 76 -4.07 4.14 11.75
CA ALA A 76 -3.54 5.50 11.71
C ALA A 76 -4.63 6.53 11.42
N LEU A 77 -5.52 6.26 10.47
CA LEU A 77 -6.66 7.13 10.14
C LEU A 77 -7.70 7.21 11.28
N ALA A 78 -7.91 6.11 12.03
CA ALA A 78 -8.86 6.08 13.14
C ALA A 78 -8.33 6.79 14.40
N GLU A 79 -7.06 6.62 14.70
CA GLU A 79 -6.39 7.09 15.93
C GLU A 79 -5.66 8.43 15.74
N ARG A 80 -5.81 9.10 14.59
CA ARG A 80 -5.12 10.35 14.30
C ARG A 80 -5.43 11.43 15.34
N PRO A 81 -4.42 12.25 15.73
CA PRO A 81 -4.62 13.33 16.68
C PRO A 81 -5.66 14.36 16.20
N ALA A 82 -6.31 15.03 17.15
CA ALA A 82 -7.21 16.13 16.82
C ALA A 82 -6.44 17.24 16.06
N GLY A 83 -7.04 17.71 14.97
CA GLY A 83 -6.42 18.74 14.10
C GLY A 83 -5.50 18.19 12.99
N VAL A 84 -5.20 16.89 12.98
CA VAL A 84 -4.48 16.24 11.87
C VAL A 84 -5.50 15.71 10.88
N ASP A 85 -5.45 16.17 9.63
CA ASP A 85 -6.35 15.71 8.57
C ASP A 85 -5.93 14.35 7.97
N ALA A 86 -6.82 13.74 7.22
CA ALA A 86 -6.58 12.44 6.60
C ALA A 86 -5.42 12.46 5.59
N LEU A 87 -5.25 13.55 4.85
CA LEU A 87 -4.15 13.68 3.88
C LEU A 87 -2.79 13.74 4.59
N GLU A 88 -2.69 14.47 5.71
CA GLU A 88 -1.48 14.47 6.51
C GLU A 88 -1.18 13.11 7.13
N THR A 89 -2.23 12.43 7.65
CA THR A 89 -2.08 11.07 8.19
C THR A 89 -1.56 10.10 7.13
N VAL A 90 -2.09 10.16 5.91
CA VAL A 90 -1.61 9.32 4.80
C VAL A 90 -0.17 9.68 4.41
N ARG A 91 0.15 10.97 4.37
CA ARG A 91 1.53 11.43 4.13
C ARG A 91 2.51 10.86 5.14
N GLU A 92 2.24 11.01 6.43
CA GLU A 92 3.08 10.47 7.51
C GLU A 92 3.19 8.95 7.43
N PHE A 93 2.10 8.26 7.12
CA PHE A 93 2.09 6.82 6.93
C PHE A 93 3.01 6.39 5.78
N ILE A 94 2.96 7.06 4.64
CA ILE A 94 3.85 6.79 3.49
C ILE A 94 5.31 7.01 3.91
N LEU A 95 5.62 8.12 4.56
CA LEU A 95 6.99 8.44 5.00
C LEU A 95 7.52 7.42 6.01
N SER A 96 6.70 6.98 6.95
CA SER A 96 7.09 5.96 7.93
C SER A 96 7.35 4.59 7.28
N THR A 97 6.59 4.25 6.24
CA THR A 97 6.74 2.98 5.51
C THR A 97 8.00 2.95 4.64
N VAL A 98 8.37 4.11 4.06
CA VAL A 98 9.57 4.22 3.22
C VAL A 98 10.83 4.46 4.05
N GLY A 99 10.70 5.10 5.21
CA GLY A 99 11.83 5.36 6.13
C GLY A 99 12.37 4.11 6.84
N SER A 100 11.68 2.97 6.76
CA SER A 100 12.24 1.69 7.18
C SER A 100 13.27 1.21 6.16
N GLU A 101 14.44 0.77 6.65
CA GLU A 101 15.49 0.20 5.79
C GLU A 101 14.91 -0.92 4.93
N LYS A 102 14.86 -0.67 3.62
CA LYS A 102 14.48 -1.72 2.65
C LYS A 102 15.64 -2.69 2.53
N SER A 103 15.35 -3.97 2.68
CA SER A 103 16.32 -5.00 2.39
C SER A 103 16.57 -5.08 0.87
N GLU A 104 17.73 -5.60 0.47
CA GLU A 104 18.03 -5.89 -0.94
C GLU A 104 16.92 -6.74 -1.59
N LEU A 105 16.33 -7.64 -0.80
CA LEU A 105 15.19 -8.46 -1.21
C LEU A 105 13.95 -7.61 -1.56
N ASP A 106 13.64 -6.57 -0.79
CA ASP A 106 12.51 -5.67 -1.05
C ASP A 106 12.72 -4.87 -2.33
N GLU A 107 13.96 -4.44 -2.61
CA GLU A 107 14.32 -3.75 -3.85
C GLU A 107 14.17 -4.66 -5.07
N GLN A 108 14.67 -5.90 -5.00
CA GLN A 108 14.55 -6.88 -6.08
C GLN A 108 13.08 -7.23 -6.36
N LEU A 109 12.26 -7.38 -5.33
CA LEU A 109 10.82 -7.61 -5.48
C LEU A 109 10.12 -6.40 -6.08
N GLY A 110 10.48 -5.18 -5.67
CA GLY A 110 9.98 -3.94 -6.27
C GLY A 110 10.27 -3.89 -7.76
N GLN A 111 11.50 -4.21 -8.18
CA GLN A 111 11.88 -4.29 -9.59
C GLN A 111 11.11 -5.38 -10.33
N CYS A 112 10.88 -6.54 -9.70
CA CYS A 112 10.09 -7.62 -10.27
C CYS A 112 8.65 -7.18 -10.56
N ILE A 113 8.02 -6.49 -9.61
CA ILE A 113 6.66 -5.94 -9.76
C ILE A 113 6.65 -4.85 -10.85
N HIS A 114 7.64 -3.96 -10.85
CA HIS A 114 7.73 -2.88 -11.82
C HIS A 114 7.86 -3.36 -13.27
N ASN A 115 8.67 -4.37 -13.50
CA ASN A 115 8.96 -4.90 -14.84
C ASN A 115 7.84 -5.80 -15.40
N ASP A 116 6.79 -6.07 -14.64
CA ASP A 116 5.69 -6.97 -15.00
C ASP A 116 4.34 -6.26 -14.95
N GLU A 117 3.69 -6.10 -16.13
CA GLU A 117 2.39 -5.41 -16.23
C GLU A 117 1.29 -6.12 -15.44
N THR A 118 1.31 -7.45 -15.39
CA THR A 118 0.32 -8.21 -14.62
C THR A 118 0.47 -7.93 -13.14
N LEU A 119 1.69 -7.92 -12.61
CA LEU A 119 1.97 -7.60 -11.21
C LEU A 119 1.65 -6.14 -10.89
N ARG A 120 1.96 -5.21 -11.80
CA ARG A 120 1.53 -3.80 -11.65
C ARG A 120 0.01 -3.67 -11.58
N SER A 121 -0.72 -4.42 -12.41
CA SER A 121 -2.19 -4.44 -12.36
C SER A 121 -2.71 -4.96 -11.02
N HIS A 122 -2.12 -6.03 -10.49
CA HIS A 122 -2.44 -6.55 -9.16
C HIS A 122 -2.12 -5.56 -8.04
N LEU A 123 -0.99 -4.82 -8.14
CA LEU A 123 -0.66 -3.76 -7.19
C LEU A 123 -1.70 -2.63 -7.25
N ARG A 124 -2.05 -2.13 -8.45
CA ARG A 124 -3.08 -1.10 -8.62
C ARG A 124 -4.41 -1.50 -8.02
N ALA A 125 -4.85 -2.75 -8.24
CA ALA A 125 -6.09 -3.27 -7.67
C ALA A 125 -6.06 -3.30 -6.12
N ARG A 126 -4.88 -3.56 -5.52
CA ARG A 126 -4.72 -3.49 -4.06
C ARG A 126 -4.71 -2.06 -3.55
N LEU A 127 -4.01 -1.16 -4.22
CA LEU A 127 -3.98 0.25 -3.85
C LEU A 127 -5.38 0.88 -3.91
N ALA A 128 -6.21 0.50 -4.90
CA ALA A 128 -7.61 0.93 -4.96
C ALA A 128 -8.42 0.55 -3.71
N GLN A 129 -8.07 -0.55 -3.02
CA GLN A 129 -8.72 -0.90 -1.75
C GLN A 129 -8.40 0.08 -0.61
N LEU A 130 -7.33 0.87 -0.72
CA LEU A 130 -7.01 1.90 0.27
C LEU A 130 -7.95 3.11 0.14
N GLU A 131 -8.51 3.34 -1.06
CA GLU A 131 -9.49 4.41 -1.30
C GLU A 131 -10.71 4.26 -0.39
N GLU A 132 -11.14 3.01 -0.14
CA GLU A 132 -12.24 2.67 0.78
C GLU A 132 -11.98 3.10 2.25
N LEU A 133 -10.71 3.28 2.63
CA LEU A 133 -10.30 3.76 3.94
C LEU A 133 -10.10 5.28 3.95
N ILE A 134 -9.48 5.80 2.89
CA ILE A 134 -9.07 7.21 2.81
C ILE A 134 -10.27 8.12 2.55
N ALA A 135 -11.17 7.75 1.61
CA ALA A 135 -12.31 8.59 1.25
C ALA A 135 -13.25 8.91 2.43
N PRO A 136 -13.66 7.95 3.28
CA PRO A 136 -14.48 8.27 4.45
C PRO A 136 -13.77 9.16 5.47
N ALA A 137 -12.45 9.02 5.61
CA ALA A 137 -11.66 9.87 6.50
C ALA A 137 -11.60 11.31 6.00
N ILE A 138 -11.41 11.53 4.69
CA ILE A 138 -11.50 12.85 4.05
C ILE A 138 -12.91 13.43 4.18
N ALA A 139 -13.95 12.61 3.94
CA ALA A 139 -15.34 13.05 4.06
C ALA A 139 -15.63 13.60 5.46
N LYS A 140 -15.15 12.92 6.50
CA LYS A 140 -15.26 13.36 7.89
C LYS A 140 -14.56 14.71 8.12
N ASP A 141 -13.36 14.90 7.57
CA ASP A 141 -12.57 16.12 7.76
C ASP A 141 -13.22 17.36 7.12
N ILE A 142 -13.88 17.19 5.98
CA ILE A 142 -14.54 18.29 5.26
C ILE A 142 -16.03 18.43 5.59
N GLY A 143 -16.58 17.55 6.44
CA GLY A 143 -18.02 17.52 6.73
C GLY A 143 -18.86 17.23 5.50
N ALA A 144 -18.38 16.35 4.59
CA ALA A 144 -19.05 16.06 3.32
C ALA A 144 -20.35 15.27 3.52
N PRO A 145 -21.44 15.58 2.80
CA PRO A 145 -22.62 14.74 2.77
C PRO A 145 -22.34 13.40 2.04
N ALA A 146 -23.22 12.42 2.22
CA ALA A 146 -23.01 11.05 1.75
C ALA A 146 -22.88 10.90 0.22
N ASP A 147 -23.45 11.84 -0.54
CA ASP A 147 -23.44 11.87 -1.99
C ASP A 147 -22.32 12.75 -2.59
N ASP A 148 -21.44 13.28 -1.74
CA ASP A 148 -20.31 14.09 -2.17
C ASP A 148 -19.20 13.22 -2.78
N LEU A 149 -18.86 13.48 -4.03
CA LEU A 149 -17.83 12.76 -4.76
C LEU A 149 -16.41 13.25 -4.47
N ARG A 150 -16.23 14.42 -3.85
CA ARG A 150 -14.92 15.00 -3.59
C ARG A 150 -13.99 14.07 -2.80
N PRO A 151 -14.44 13.42 -1.72
CA PRO A 151 -13.60 12.49 -0.96
C PRO A 151 -13.09 11.32 -1.80
N GLN A 152 -13.95 10.73 -2.64
CA GLN A 152 -13.58 9.63 -3.53
C GLN A 152 -12.61 10.09 -4.60
N LEU A 153 -12.85 11.26 -5.22
CA LEU A 153 -11.95 11.82 -6.25
C LEU A 153 -10.56 12.10 -5.68
N VAL A 154 -10.47 12.62 -4.46
CA VAL A 154 -9.18 12.88 -3.81
C VAL A 154 -8.47 11.58 -3.47
N ALA A 155 -9.17 10.59 -2.90
CA ALA A 155 -8.59 9.29 -2.58
C ALA A 155 -8.07 8.58 -3.84
N ALA A 156 -8.85 8.55 -4.92
CA ALA A 156 -8.44 7.98 -6.21
C ALA A 156 -7.26 8.75 -6.84
N SER A 157 -7.24 10.07 -6.73
CA SER A 157 -6.13 10.89 -7.23
C SER A 157 -4.84 10.63 -6.45
N LEU A 158 -4.93 10.39 -5.14
CA LEU A 158 -3.79 10.05 -4.29
C LEU A 158 -3.18 8.69 -4.69
N THR A 159 -4.01 7.66 -4.90
CA THR A 159 -3.54 6.34 -5.33
C THR A 159 -2.99 6.37 -6.76
N ALA A 160 -3.59 7.15 -7.66
CA ALA A 160 -3.07 7.37 -9.00
C ALA A 160 -1.71 8.09 -8.97
N ALA A 161 -1.55 9.13 -8.15
CA ALA A 161 -0.28 9.81 -7.98
C ALA A 161 0.80 8.88 -7.43
N PHE A 162 0.46 8.02 -6.45
CA PHE A 162 1.37 7.01 -5.93
C PHE A 162 1.86 6.05 -7.04
N ASN A 163 0.96 5.58 -7.90
CA ASN A 163 1.32 4.73 -9.05
C ASN A 163 2.31 5.45 -9.99
N VAL A 164 2.01 6.71 -10.37
CA VAL A 164 2.88 7.51 -11.25
C VAL A 164 4.26 7.74 -10.61
N LEU A 165 4.31 8.04 -9.32
CA LEU A 165 5.55 8.24 -8.58
C LEU A 165 6.35 6.94 -8.45
N SER A 166 5.68 5.81 -8.25
CA SER A 166 6.31 4.50 -8.22
C SER A 166 6.93 4.14 -9.57
N GLU A 167 6.24 4.37 -10.68
CA GLU A 167 6.73 4.13 -12.04
C GLU A 167 7.94 5.00 -12.41
N ARG A 168 8.00 6.24 -11.92
CA ARG A 168 9.14 7.15 -12.17
C ARG A 168 10.35 6.90 -11.28
N SER A 169 10.20 6.03 -10.29
CA SER A 169 11.23 5.78 -9.28
C SER A 169 12.27 4.74 -9.71
N ASP A 170 12.30 4.35 -10.99
CA ASP A 170 12.96 3.16 -11.50
C ASP A 170 14.26 3.45 -12.24
N GLY A 171 15.20 4.02 -11.55
CA GLY A 171 16.57 4.12 -12.01
C GLY A 171 17.55 3.59 -10.96
N PRO A 172 18.84 3.47 -11.29
CA PRO A 172 19.89 3.14 -10.31
C PRO A 172 19.93 4.10 -9.09
N ALA A 173 19.34 5.29 -9.24
CA ALA A 173 19.14 6.27 -8.15
C ALA A 173 17.94 5.94 -7.24
N ALA A 174 17.11 4.95 -7.59
CA ALA A 174 15.99 4.51 -6.75
C ALA A 174 16.44 3.69 -5.52
N ARG A 175 17.72 3.36 -5.45
CA ARG A 175 18.28 2.38 -4.51
C ARG A 175 18.29 2.78 -3.04
N GLN A 176 18.09 4.05 -2.70
CA GLN A 176 17.98 4.51 -1.31
C GLN A 176 17.23 5.83 -1.28
N LYS A 177 15.90 5.80 -1.50
CA LYS A 177 15.11 6.99 -1.23
C LYS A 177 15.08 7.24 0.26
N THR A 178 15.64 8.36 0.68
CA THR A 178 15.47 8.83 2.04
C THR A 178 14.03 9.28 2.28
N PRO A 179 13.57 9.37 3.53
CA PRO A 179 12.28 9.98 3.83
C PRO A 179 12.13 11.37 3.22
N GLU A 180 13.22 12.14 3.11
CA GLU A 180 13.26 13.46 2.47
C GLU A 180 13.00 13.38 0.96
N ASP A 181 13.58 12.39 0.27
CA ASP A 181 13.33 12.18 -1.17
C ASP A 181 11.87 11.85 -1.43
N VAL A 182 11.27 11.03 -0.56
CA VAL A 182 9.85 10.66 -0.67
C VAL A 182 8.96 11.83 -0.31
N ALA A 183 9.30 12.61 0.72
CA ALA A 183 8.59 13.83 1.06
C ALA A 183 8.60 14.82 -0.12
N ALA A 184 9.74 15.02 -0.77
CA ALA A 184 9.86 15.89 -1.94
C ALA A 184 8.94 15.44 -3.11
N LEU A 185 8.61 14.18 -3.20
CA LEU A 185 7.68 13.65 -4.21
C LEU A 185 6.22 13.75 -3.78
N ILE A 186 5.91 13.46 -2.51
CA ILE A 186 4.52 13.38 -2.04
C ILE A 186 3.95 14.74 -1.63
N ASP A 187 4.76 15.67 -1.10
CA ASP A 187 4.31 16.98 -0.62
C ASP A 187 3.64 17.83 -1.70
N PRO A 188 4.15 17.89 -2.95
CA PRO A 188 3.47 18.57 -4.04
C PRO A 188 2.09 17.94 -4.35
N VAL A 189 1.98 16.61 -4.26
CA VAL A 189 0.71 15.90 -4.48
C VAL A 189 -0.29 16.25 -3.39
N ILE A 190 0.10 16.18 -2.12
CA ILE A 190 -0.76 16.57 -0.99
C ILE A 190 -1.20 18.02 -1.10
N THR A 191 -0.29 18.93 -1.47
CA THR A 191 -0.59 20.35 -1.68
C THR A 191 -1.62 20.55 -2.80
N PHE A 192 -1.42 19.87 -3.93
CA PHE A 192 -2.36 19.90 -5.06
C PHE A 192 -3.75 19.40 -4.66
N LEU A 193 -3.83 18.28 -3.94
CA LEU A 193 -5.09 17.69 -3.50
C LEU A 193 -5.83 18.59 -2.48
N ARG A 194 -5.09 19.21 -1.55
CA ARG A 194 -5.66 20.21 -0.61
C ARG A 194 -6.19 21.43 -1.34
N GLY A 195 -5.45 21.94 -2.32
CA GLY A 195 -5.90 23.06 -3.18
C GLY A 195 -7.17 22.72 -3.96
N GLY A 196 -7.24 21.54 -4.55
CA GLY A 196 -8.42 21.02 -5.24
C GLY A 196 -9.64 20.91 -4.32
N LEU A 197 -9.47 20.36 -3.12
CA LEU A 197 -10.53 20.29 -2.12
C LEU A 197 -11.02 21.67 -1.70
N GLY A 198 -10.12 22.63 -1.53
CA GLY A 198 -10.45 24.04 -1.19
C GLY A 198 -11.25 24.71 -2.29
N ALA A 199 -10.78 24.61 -3.54
CA ALA A 199 -11.42 25.22 -4.70
C ALA A 199 -12.84 24.68 -4.96
N LEU A 200 -13.09 23.40 -4.68
CA LEU A 200 -14.40 22.78 -4.83
C LEU A 200 -15.38 23.09 -3.67
N ARG A 201 -14.92 23.75 -2.60
CA ARG A 201 -15.77 24.23 -1.48
C ARG A 201 -16.49 25.52 -1.82
N GLU A 202 -15.96 26.34 -2.71
CA GLU A 202 -16.62 27.58 -3.14
C GLU A 202 -17.68 27.26 -4.20
N PRO A 203 -18.95 27.71 -4.01
CA PRO A 203 -19.94 27.63 -5.09
C PRO A 203 -19.41 28.44 -6.29
N PRO A 204 -19.65 28.00 -7.53
CA PRO A 204 -19.20 28.73 -8.69
C PRO A 204 -19.73 30.16 -8.61
N THR A 205 -18.83 31.13 -8.54
CA THR A 205 -19.17 32.55 -8.59
C THR A 205 -19.92 32.78 -9.89
N THR A 206 -21.24 32.94 -9.78
CA THR A 206 -22.10 33.28 -10.92
C THR A 206 -21.64 34.65 -11.41
N ARG A 207 -20.80 34.68 -12.48
CA ARG A 207 -20.55 35.93 -13.19
C ARG A 207 -21.88 36.36 -13.76
N ARG A 208 -22.56 37.31 -13.09
CA ARG A 208 -23.62 38.08 -13.71
C ARG A 208 -23.02 38.85 -14.88
N ARG A 209 -23.49 38.53 -16.08
CA ARG A 209 -23.35 39.41 -17.24
C ARG A 209 -24.31 40.59 -17.14
#